data_8429442b2ac6cc4217b0849db5a5df7c
#
_entry.id   8429442b2ac6cc4217b0849db5a5df7c
#
_cell.length_a   1.000
_cell.length_b   1.000
_cell.length_c   1.000
_cell.angle_alpha   90.00
_cell.angle_beta   90.00
_cell.angle_gamma   90.00
#
_symmetry.space_group_name_H-M   'P 1'
#
loop_
_entity.id
_entity.type
_entity.pdbx_description
1 polymer ?
#
loop_
_entity_poly.entity_id
_entity_poly.type
_entity_poly.pdbx_seq_one_letter_code
_entity_poly.pdbx_strand_id
1 'polypeptide(L)'
;MGFPKVPARSISAAVSARLFPAIAPLPHRLSSSSQPHQDHDNSSSPTVQYSNDSELVSRILLQHHNPFHATESSLQLHGITLTPHLLHEVLLRLRNSSKIALALFNYSKSLPDPPLSSDSYNLMIDIMGRVRQFDVVWQLIIEMDQRKLNPTSTTFLIMIRRLISAGLTRQAIRAFDDIDNFVEEKVHSEDFCYLLDTLCKYGYVKVAVEVFNQKKHRFVPDVKMYTVLIYGWCKIGRIKMAEGFLKDMVEKGLEPNVVTYNVLLNGICRRASLHPEERFERTLRNADNLFDEMHKRGVEPDVTSFSIVLHVYSRAHKPQLSLDKLRSMKEKGICPTAVTYTSVIKCLCSCGWLEDAGELLNEMVRNGISPCAATYNCFYKEYRGRKDADSALKLFKKMKEDGFCMPNMHTYNILIVMFLKLNKIEVVKQLWNDMKETGVGPDLDSYTLLINELCEKQNWRQACGYFVEMIENGFLPQKVTFETLYKGLIQSDMLRTWRRLKKKLDEESITFGSEFQKYHLKPYRR
;
A
#
# COMPACT_ATOMS: atom_id res chain seq x y z
N MET A 1 35.31 -9.31 -20.72
CA MET A 1 35.92 -10.57 -20.31
C MET A 1 34.77 -11.51 -19.94
N GLY A 2 34.64 -12.59 -20.73
CA GLY A 2 33.57 -13.56 -20.53
C GLY A 2 33.85 -14.44 -19.32
N PHE A 3 32.80 -14.78 -18.58
CA PHE A 3 32.87 -15.81 -17.56
C PHE A 3 33.06 -17.18 -18.23
N PRO A 4 33.85 -18.09 -17.68
CA PRO A 4 33.95 -19.43 -18.20
C PRO A 4 32.60 -20.14 -18.12
N LYS A 5 32.20 -20.83 -19.16
CA LYS A 5 31.08 -21.78 -19.15
C LYS A 5 31.41 -22.89 -18.18
N VAL A 6 30.73 -22.91 -17.03
CA VAL A 6 30.86 -23.96 -16.01
C VAL A 6 29.85 -25.06 -16.37
N PRO A 7 30.24 -26.32 -16.48
CA PRO A 7 29.30 -27.41 -16.70
C PRO A 7 28.40 -27.57 -15.47
N ALA A 8 27.13 -27.92 -15.70
CA ALA A 8 26.02 -27.93 -14.74
C ALA A 8 26.21 -28.83 -13.49
N ARG A 9 27.36 -29.38 -13.22
CA ARG A 9 27.60 -30.38 -12.16
C ARG A 9 28.69 -30.05 -11.14
N SER A 10 29.33 -28.88 -11.19
CA SER A 10 30.32 -28.53 -10.17
C SER A 10 30.48 -27.01 -10.02
N ILE A 11 29.69 -26.40 -9.17
CA ILE A 11 29.86 -24.99 -8.80
C ILE A 11 30.62 -24.96 -7.49
N SER A 12 31.91 -24.59 -7.58
CA SER A 12 32.78 -24.35 -6.44
C SER A 12 32.45 -23.00 -5.77
N ALA A 13 32.62 -22.93 -4.46
CA ALA A 13 32.38 -21.75 -3.61
C ALA A 13 33.10 -20.45 -4.04
N ALA A 14 33.99 -20.52 -5.03
CA ALA A 14 34.76 -19.37 -5.52
C ALA A 14 33.96 -18.34 -6.35
N VAL A 15 32.73 -18.68 -6.81
CA VAL A 15 31.89 -17.79 -7.64
C VAL A 15 31.07 -16.81 -6.79
N SER A 16 30.85 -17.13 -5.52
CA SER A 16 30.01 -16.38 -4.60
C SER A 16 30.54 -14.97 -4.25
N ALA A 17 31.83 -14.77 -4.22
CA ALA A 17 32.44 -13.58 -3.59
C ALA A 17 32.40 -12.28 -4.44
N ARG A 18 31.91 -12.29 -5.69
CA ARG A 18 32.04 -11.12 -6.58
C ARG A 18 30.74 -10.47 -7.06
N LEU A 19 29.57 -10.92 -6.62
CA LEU A 19 28.35 -10.58 -7.37
C LEU A 19 27.37 -9.66 -6.68
N PHE A 20 27.30 -9.47 -5.35
CA PHE A 20 26.11 -8.85 -4.77
C PHE A 20 26.25 -7.89 -3.58
N PRO A 21 25.72 -6.69 -3.68
CA PRO A 21 25.10 -5.92 -2.59
C PRO A 21 23.60 -5.63 -2.85
N ALA A 22 22.95 -5.42 -2.02
CA ALA A 22 21.68 -5.45 -1.30
C ALA A 22 20.43 -4.57 -1.67
N ILE A 23 19.12 -4.88 -1.35
CA ILE A 23 17.85 -4.27 -1.78
C ILE A 23 16.56 -4.34 -0.94
N ALA A 24 15.59 -3.42 -1.12
CA ALA A 24 14.34 -3.18 -0.37
C ALA A 24 12.98 -3.63 -1.04
N PRO A 25 11.81 -3.64 -0.34
CA PRO A 25 10.70 -4.58 -0.54
C PRO A 25 9.54 -4.19 -1.48
N LEU A 26 8.61 -5.13 -1.72
CA LEU A 26 7.50 -5.11 -2.66
C LEU A 26 6.10 -5.06 -2.02
N PRO A 27 5.08 -4.52 -2.72
CA PRO A 27 3.68 -4.57 -2.28
C PRO A 27 2.94 -5.85 -2.70
N HIS A 28 1.97 -6.23 -1.88
CA HIS A 28 1.10 -7.40 -2.05
C HIS A 28 0.19 -7.34 -3.27
N ARG A 29 -0.04 -8.51 -3.88
CA ARG A 29 -1.20 -8.77 -4.74
C ARG A 29 -2.37 -9.23 -3.89
N LEU A 30 -3.53 -8.63 -4.10
CA LEU A 30 -4.82 -9.11 -3.65
C LEU A 30 -5.19 -10.36 -4.49
N SER A 31 -5.46 -11.45 -3.82
CA SER A 31 -6.07 -12.63 -4.42
C SER A 31 -7.58 -12.41 -4.56
N SER A 32 -8.12 -12.80 -5.70
CA SER A 32 -9.53 -12.79 -6.03
C SER A 32 -10.35 -13.67 -5.09
N SER A 33 -11.49 -13.13 -4.67
CA SER A 33 -12.54 -13.79 -3.90
C SER A 33 -13.18 -14.94 -4.66
N SER A 34 -13.26 -16.11 -4.04
CA SER A 34 -14.29 -17.11 -4.28
C SER A 34 -15.13 -17.27 -3.02
N GLN A 35 -16.45 -17.24 -3.21
CA GLN A 35 -17.46 -17.36 -2.16
C GLN A 35 -17.44 -18.76 -1.50
N PRO A 36 -17.81 -18.87 -0.22
CA PRO A 36 -17.91 -20.17 0.44
C PRO A 36 -19.28 -20.80 0.23
N HIS A 37 -19.31 -22.05 -0.22
CA HIS A 37 -20.43 -22.95 0.00
C HIS A 37 -20.41 -23.40 1.47
N GLN A 38 -21.59 -23.34 2.10
CA GLN A 38 -21.85 -23.94 3.40
C GLN A 38 -22.06 -25.43 3.22
N ASP A 39 -21.24 -26.24 3.86
CA ASP A 39 -21.60 -27.58 4.27
C ASP A 39 -21.12 -27.83 5.71
N HIS A 40 -22.07 -28.23 6.54
CA HIS A 40 -21.85 -28.66 7.92
C HIS A 40 -21.18 -30.02 7.93
N ASP A 41 -19.99 -30.13 8.48
CA ASP A 41 -19.56 -31.33 9.16
C ASP A 41 -18.54 -31.05 10.26
N ASN A 42 -18.83 -31.59 11.45
CA ASN A 42 -18.01 -31.50 12.64
C ASN A 42 -16.79 -32.43 12.50
N SER A 43 -15.65 -31.85 12.17
CA SER A 43 -14.34 -32.41 12.48
C SER A 43 -13.35 -31.27 12.71
N SER A 44 -12.74 -31.27 13.88
CA SER A 44 -11.68 -30.33 14.27
C SER A 44 -10.55 -30.34 13.24
N SER A 45 -10.53 -29.32 12.38
CA SER A 45 -9.56 -29.22 11.30
C SER A 45 -8.15 -28.91 11.84
N PRO A 46 -7.09 -29.55 11.34
CA PRO A 46 -5.70 -29.35 11.75
C PRO A 46 -5.19 -27.91 11.52
N THR A 47 -5.86 -27.11 10.68
CA THR A 47 -5.51 -25.73 10.36
C THR A 47 -5.57 -24.76 11.54
N VAL A 48 -6.46 -24.96 12.52
CA VAL A 48 -6.59 -24.08 13.70
C VAL A 48 -5.43 -24.29 14.68
N GLN A 49 -4.99 -25.53 14.83
CA GLN A 49 -3.88 -25.88 15.73
C GLN A 49 -2.54 -25.34 15.20
N TYR A 50 -2.28 -25.48 13.88
CA TYR A 50 -1.05 -24.95 13.25
C TYR A 50 -0.95 -23.42 13.31
N SER A 51 -2.05 -22.69 13.24
CA SER A 51 -2.05 -21.24 13.41
C SER A 51 -1.63 -20.81 14.82
N ASN A 52 -2.06 -21.53 15.85
CA ASN A 52 -1.68 -21.29 17.23
C ASN A 52 -0.21 -21.65 17.49
N ASP A 53 0.26 -22.77 16.95
CA ASP A 53 1.65 -23.22 17.10
C ASP A 53 2.60 -22.25 16.38
N SER A 54 2.26 -21.76 15.20
CA SER A 54 3.08 -20.80 14.46
C SER A 54 3.19 -19.46 15.18
N GLU A 55 2.13 -19.04 15.86
CA GLU A 55 2.14 -17.82 16.68
C GLU A 55 3.01 -18.02 17.94
N LEU A 56 2.86 -19.15 18.61
CA LEU A 56 3.63 -19.48 19.79
C LEU A 56 5.13 -19.55 19.48
N VAL A 57 5.52 -20.29 18.43
CA VAL A 57 6.92 -20.39 17.98
C VAL A 57 7.49 -19.01 17.61
N SER A 58 6.73 -18.21 16.87
CA SER A 58 7.15 -16.86 16.48
C SER A 58 7.37 -15.97 17.70
N ARG A 59 6.50 -16.04 18.70
CA ARG A 59 6.60 -15.28 19.96
C ARG A 59 7.81 -15.69 20.77
N ILE A 60 8.04 -17.00 20.93
CA ILE A 60 9.22 -17.55 21.63
C ILE A 60 10.50 -17.03 20.97
N LEU A 61 10.62 -17.13 19.65
CA LEU A 61 11.79 -16.71 18.91
C LEU A 61 12.05 -15.20 18.98
N LEU A 62 10.99 -14.38 19.06
CA LEU A 62 11.12 -12.92 19.15
C LEU A 62 11.46 -12.43 20.56
N GLN A 63 11.14 -13.20 21.61
CA GLN A 63 11.43 -12.85 23.00
C GLN A 63 12.88 -13.13 23.42
N HIS A 64 13.58 -14.03 22.75
CA HIS A 64 14.95 -14.41 23.11
C HIS A 64 16.00 -13.61 22.34
N HIS A 65 16.93 -12.96 23.08
CA HIS A 65 18.04 -12.19 22.49
C HIS A 65 19.08 -13.08 21.78
N ASN A 66 19.15 -14.38 22.10
CA ASN A 66 20.05 -15.35 21.46
C ASN A 66 19.25 -16.57 20.95
N PRO A 67 18.85 -16.59 19.67
CA PRO A 67 17.94 -17.58 19.13
C PRO A 67 18.53 -19.00 19.04
N PHE A 68 19.87 -19.17 19.05
CA PHE A 68 20.49 -20.48 18.80
C PHE A 68 20.30 -21.50 19.92
N HIS A 69 20.45 -21.11 21.20
CA HIS A 69 20.30 -22.04 22.32
C HIS A 69 18.87 -22.14 22.87
N ALA A 70 18.07 -21.11 22.68
CA ALA A 70 16.72 -21.07 23.21
C ALA A 70 15.71 -21.82 22.33
N THR A 71 15.97 -21.93 21.02
CA THR A 71 15.01 -22.50 20.05
C THR A 71 14.80 -23.99 20.31
N GLU A 72 15.86 -24.74 20.44
CA GLU A 72 15.81 -26.20 20.67
C GLU A 72 15.11 -26.54 21.98
N SER A 73 15.59 -25.96 23.09
CA SER A 73 15.03 -26.18 24.43
C SER A 73 13.55 -25.73 24.50
N SER A 74 13.22 -24.63 23.88
CA SER A 74 11.84 -24.09 23.92
C SER A 74 10.86 -24.91 23.07
N LEU A 75 11.28 -25.37 21.89
CA LEU A 75 10.45 -26.25 21.05
C LEU A 75 10.22 -27.61 21.70
N GLN A 76 11.28 -28.19 22.30
CA GLN A 76 11.18 -29.45 23.05
C GLN A 76 10.29 -29.32 24.27
N LEU A 77 10.39 -28.20 25.02
CA LEU A 77 9.59 -27.94 26.22
C LEU A 77 8.09 -27.86 25.93
N HIS A 78 7.72 -27.39 24.73
CA HIS A 78 6.33 -27.27 24.30
C HIS A 78 5.86 -28.45 23.43
N GLY A 79 6.71 -29.48 23.21
CA GLY A 79 6.36 -30.65 22.41
C GLY A 79 6.05 -30.35 20.94
N ILE A 80 6.57 -29.24 20.40
CA ILE A 80 6.28 -28.80 19.03
C ILE A 80 7.26 -29.45 18.07
N THR A 81 6.74 -30.23 17.11
CA THR A 81 7.51 -30.77 16.00
C THR A 81 7.44 -29.84 14.79
N LEU A 82 8.58 -29.45 14.23
CA LEU A 82 8.65 -28.63 13.04
C LEU A 82 8.27 -29.46 11.81
N THR A 83 7.06 -29.20 11.27
CA THR A 83 6.63 -29.73 9.96
C THR A 83 6.96 -28.73 8.85
N PRO A 84 7.03 -29.15 7.55
CA PRO A 84 7.29 -28.24 6.44
C PRO A 84 6.29 -27.09 6.37
N HIS A 85 5.01 -27.34 6.65
CA HIS A 85 3.97 -26.33 6.68
C HIS A 85 4.16 -25.34 7.84
N LEU A 86 4.42 -25.84 9.05
CA LEU A 86 4.67 -25.00 10.23
C LEU A 86 5.89 -24.12 10.03
N LEU A 87 6.99 -24.70 9.50
CA LEU A 87 8.19 -23.92 9.19
C LEU A 87 7.90 -22.79 8.21
N HIS A 88 7.15 -23.06 7.14
CA HIS A 88 6.77 -22.06 6.15
C HIS A 88 5.93 -20.93 6.79
N GLU A 89 4.93 -21.27 7.61
CA GLU A 89 4.07 -20.30 8.28
C GLU A 89 4.83 -19.42 9.28
N VAL A 90 5.74 -20.01 10.06
CA VAL A 90 6.61 -19.26 11.00
C VAL A 90 7.54 -18.32 10.23
N LEU A 91 8.16 -18.79 9.14
CA LEU A 91 9.00 -17.94 8.30
C LEU A 91 8.22 -16.76 7.66
N LEU A 92 6.96 -16.97 7.29
CA LEU A 92 6.07 -15.89 6.84
C LEU A 92 5.86 -14.82 7.91
N ARG A 93 5.67 -15.22 9.17
CA ARG A 93 5.52 -14.29 10.30
C ARG A 93 6.85 -13.58 10.60
N LEU A 94 7.98 -14.27 10.47
CA LEU A 94 9.33 -13.74 10.70
C LEU A 94 9.93 -12.99 9.49
N ARG A 95 9.17 -12.75 8.44
CA ARG A 95 9.64 -12.12 7.19
C ARG A 95 10.34 -10.76 7.35
N ASN A 96 10.09 -10.06 8.46
CA ASN A 96 10.72 -8.78 8.79
C ASN A 96 11.92 -8.93 9.77
N SER A 97 12.12 -10.13 10.33
CA SER A 97 13.16 -10.44 11.31
C SER A 97 14.16 -11.44 10.72
N SER A 98 14.89 -11.00 9.69
CA SER A 98 15.74 -11.85 8.84
C SER A 98 16.78 -12.69 9.60
N LYS A 99 17.38 -12.14 10.66
CA LYS A 99 18.38 -12.87 11.49
C LYS A 99 17.74 -14.05 12.21
N ILE A 100 16.56 -13.84 12.78
CA ILE A 100 15.81 -14.88 13.50
C ILE A 100 15.29 -15.92 12.51
N ALA A 101 14.75 -15.49 11.36
CA ALA A 101 14.32 -16.39 10.31
C ALA A 101 15.45 -17.28 9.79
N LEU A 102 16.65 -16.71 9.59
CA LEU A 102 17.83 -17.48 9.16
C LEU A 102 18.30 -18.46 10.25
N ALA A 103 18.26 -18.05 11.51
CA ALA A 103 18.61 -18.92 12.64
C ALA A 103 17.66 -20.14 12.71
N LEU A 104 16.34 -19.91 12.64
CA LEU A 104 15.34 -20.97 12.60
C LEU A 104 15.53 -21.89 11.40
N PHE A 105 15.78 -21.33 10.23
CA PHE A 105 16.01 -22.09 9.01
C PHE A 105 17.27 -22.95 9.08
N ASN A 106 18.36 -22.43 9.66
CA ASN A 106 19.58 -23.20 9.89
C ASN A 106 19.38 -24.29 10.95
N TYR A 107 18.62 -24.02 12.01
CA TYR A 107 18.23 -25.03 12.99
C TYR A 107 17.41 -26.16 12.33
N SER A 108 16.42 -25.81 11.49
CA SER A 108 15.63 -26.81 10.78
C SER A 108 16.47 -27.73 9.87
N LYS A 109 17.60 -27.23 9.34
CA LYS A 109 18.55 -28.02 8.55
C LYS A 109 19.34 -29.06 9.37
N SER A 110 19.55 -28.81 10.67
CA SER A 110 20.30 -29.70 11.56
C SER A 110 19.48 -30.84 12.13
N LEU A 111 18.17 -30.84 11.92
CA LEU A 111 17.29 -31.91 12.37
C LEU A 111 17.53 -33.21 11.61
N PRO A 112 17.33 -34.41 12.24
CA PRO A 112 17.51 -35.69 11.58
C PRO A 112 16.66 -35.89 10.33
N ASP A 113 15.43 -35.36 10.36
CA ASP A 113 14.51 -35.29 9.22
C ASP A 113 14.15 -33.81 8.96
N PRO A 114 14.93 -33.11 8.12
CA PRO A 114 14.77 -31.68 7.93
C PRO A 114 13.43 -31.35 7.25
N PRO A 115 12.54 -30.55 7.85
CA PRO A 115 11.25 -30.18 7.29
C PRO A 115 11.40 -29.10 6.21
N LEU A 116 12.23 -29.32 5.22
CA LEU A 116 12.58 -28.35 4.17
C LEU A 116 11.80 -28.65 2.90
N SER A 117 11.18 -27.63 2.35
CA SER A 117 10.49 -27.66 1.07
C SER A 117 11.01 -26.57 0.12
N SER A 118 10.73 -26.72 -1.18
CA SER A 118 11.05 -25.66 -2.17
C SER A 118 10.44 -24.31 -1.77
N ASP A 119 9.23 -24.31 -1.20
CA ASP A 119 8.54 -23.10 -0.73
C ASP A 119 9.27 -22.44 0.45
N SER A 120 9.80 -23.24 1.38
CA SER A 120 10.59 -22.74 2.51
C SER A 120 11.89 -22.07 2.04
N TYR A 121 12.57 -22.66 1.03
CA TYR A 121 13.73 -22.05 0.40
C TYR A 121 13.38 -20.77 -0.35
N ASN A 122 12.32 -20.78 -1.15
CA ASN A 122 11.85 -19.61 -1.89
C ASN A 122 11.52 -18.44 -0.95
N LEU A 123 10.91 -18.74 0.20
CA LEU A 123 10.60 -17.74 1.22
C LEU A 123 11.87 -17.20 1.88
N MET A 124 12.86 -18.08 2.21
CA MET A 124 14.14 -17.65 2.75
C MET A 124 14.92 -16.79 1.74
N ILE A 125 14.93 -17.16 0.47
CA ILE A 125 15.52 -16.38 -0.62
C ILE A 125 14.87 -14.99 -0.69
N ASP A 126 13.54 -14.91 -0.54
CA ASP A 126 12.82 -13.62 -0.49
C ASP A 126 13.21 -12.80 0.74
N ILE A 127 13.29 -13.41 1.92
CA ILE A 127 13.67 -12.76 3.18
C ILE A 127 15.11 -12.23 3.12
N MET A 128 16.05 -13.06 2.70
CA MET A 128 17.48 -12.68 2.62
C MET A 128 17.70 -11.66 1.49
N GLY A 129 16.98 -11.79 0.38
CA GLY A 129 16.97 -10.79 -0.68
C GLY A 129 16.44 -9.44 -0.22
N ARG A 130 15.51 -9.37 0.74
CA ARG A 130 15.05 -8.09 1.34
C ARG A 130 16.15 -7.35 2.06
N VAL A 131 16.93 -8.06 2.85
CA VAL A 131 18.00 -7.46 3.66
C VAL A 131 19.31 -7.37 2.90
N ARG A 132 19.26 -7.70 1.62
CA ARG A 132 20.35 -7.45 0.73
C ARG A 132 21.51 -8.44 0.89
N GLN A 133 21.31 -9.60 1.38
CA GLN A 133 22.32 -10.63 1.55
C GLN A 133 22.36 -11.60 0.35
N PHE A 134 22.78 -11.10 -0.82
CA PHE A 134 22.72 -11.89 -2.06
C PHE A 134 23.69 -13.06 -2.10
N ASP A 135 24.79 -12.99 -1.37
CA ASP A 135 25.70 -14.12 -1.23
C ASP A 135 24.97 -15.30 -0.56
N VAL A 136 24.18 -15.01 0.49
CA VAL A 136 23.36 -16.02 1.17
C VAL A 136 22.23 -16.53 0.24
N VAL A 137 21.60 -15.64 -0.52
CA VAL A 137 20.57 -16.02 -1.50
C VAL A 137 21.13 -17.02 -2.51
N TRP A 138 22.31 -16.75 -3.05
CA TRP A 138 22.95 -17.64 -4.01
C TRP A 138 23.35 -18.99 -3.39
N GLN A 139 23.89 -18.97 -2.16
CA GLN A 139 24.19 -20.20 -1.42
C GLN A 139 22.93 -21.05 -1.18
N LEU A 140 21.79 -20.42 -0.85
CA LEU A 140 20.52 -21.14 -0.68
C LEU A 140 20.05 -21.81 -1.98
N ILE A 141 20.23 -21.18 -3.14
CA ILE A 141 19.88 -21.78 -4.44
C ILE A 141 20.78 -23.00 -4.73
N ILE A 142 22.09 -22.86 -4.50
CA ILE A 142 23.04 -23.98 -4.68
C ILE A 142 22.70 -25.13 -3.72
N GLU A 143 22.39 -24.81 -2.46
CA GLU A 143 22.01 -25.82 -1.47
C GLU A 143 20.70 -26.52 -1.85
N MET A 144 19.73 -25.79 -2.38
CA MET A 144 18.46 -26.33 -2.86
C MET A 144 18.69 -27.36 -3.99
N ASP A 145 19.58 -27.05 -4.93
CA ASP A 145 19.98 -27.95 -6.01
C ASP A 145 20.69 -29.21 -5.47
N GLN A 146 21.66 -29.04 -4.56
CA GLN A 146 22.37 -30.15 -3.91
C GLN A 146 21.45 -31.10 -3.15
N ARG A 147 20.37 -30.57 -2.55
CA ARG A 147 19.36 -31.36 -1.83
C ARG A 147 18.30 -31.98 -2.75
N LYS A 148 18.42 -31.85 -4.07
CA LYS A 148 17.45 -32.35 -5.06
C LYS A 148 16.06 -31.77 -4.90
N LEU A 149 15.95 -30.54 -4.40
CA LEU A 149 14.69 -29.78 -4.31
C LEU A 149 14.42 -28.98 -5.60
N ASN A 150 15.20 -29.18 -6.64
CA ASN A 150 15.11 -28.62 -7.99
C ASN A 150 14.67 -27.14 -8.01
N PRO A 151 15.61 -26.18 -8.06
CA PRO A 151 15.26 -24.77 -8.24
C PRO A 151 14.40 -24.60 -9.49
N THR A 152 13.33 -23.83 -9.39
CA THR A 152 12.40 -23.55 -10.50
C THR A 152 12.65 -22.15 -11.07
N SER A 153 12.04 -21.83 -12.21
CA SER A 153 12.05 -20.46 -12.74
C SER A 153 11.55 -19.45 -11.70
N THR A 154 10.55 -19.82 -10.91
CA THR A 154 10.01 -19.00 -9.81
C THR A 154 11.09 -18.64 -8.77
N THR A 155 11.97 -19.57 -8.40
CA THR A 155 13.10 -19.33 -7.47
C THR A 155 13.99 -18.21 -7.97
N PHE A 156 14.38 -18.28 -9.24
CA PHE A 156 15.20 -17.24 -9.88
C PHE A 156 14.45 -15.92 -10.05
N LEU A 157 13.17 -15.95 -10.39
CA LEU A 157 12.36 -14.73 -10.52
C LEU A 157 12.21 -14.00 -9.18
N ILE A 158 12.16 -14.70 -8.05
CA ILE A 158 12.20 -14.09 -6.71
C ILE A 158 13.54 -13.36 -6.52
N MET A 159 14.66 -14.00 -6.80
CA MET A 159 15.99 -13.39 -6.70
C MET A 159 16.13 -12.19 -7.64
N ILE A 160 15.76 -12.34 -8.93
CA ILE A 160 15.81 -11.30 -9.95
C ILE A 160 15.01 -10.08 -9.51
N ARG A 161 13.80 -10.28 -8.97
CA ARG A 161 12.98 -9.21 -8.43
C ARG A 161 13.69 -8.46 -7.32
N ARG A 162 14.40 -9.16 -6.44
CA ARG A 162 15.18 -8.56 -5.35
C ARG A 162 16.40 -7.80 -5.88
N LEU A 163 17.10 -8.33 -6.86
CA LEU A 163 18.21 -7.67 -7.54
C LEU A 163 17.79 -6.38 -8.23
N ILE A 164 16.70 -6.40 -8.99
CA ILE A 164 16.17 -5.21 -9.69
C ILE A 164 15.76 -4.15 -8.69
N SER A 165 15.03 -4.53 -7.64
CA SER A 165 14.70 -3.60 -6.60
C SER A 165 15.95 -3.00 -5.91
N ALA A 166 17.23 -3.60 -6.04
CA ALA A 166 18.57 -3.11 -5.62
C ALA A 166 19.19 -2.07 -6.54
N GLY A 167 18.62 -1.93 -7.65
CA GLY A 167 19.36 -1.25 -8.69
C GLY A 167 20.43 -2.10 -9.37
N LEU A 168 20.52 -3.37 -9.00
CA LEU A 168 21.50 -4.31 -9.55
C LEU A 168 21.00 -4.95 -10.87
N THR A 169 20.53 -4.11 -11.78
CA THR A 169 19.86 -4.55 -13.02
C THR A 169 20.73 -5.45 -13.90
N ARG A 170 22.05 -5.15 -13.99
CA ARG A 170 22.98 -5.99 -14.77
C ARG A 170 23.08 -7.41 -14.23
N GLN A 171 23.10 -7.54 -12.91
CA GLN A 171 23.19 -8.84 -12.24
C GLN A 171 21.88 -9.61 -12.38
N ALA A 172 20.74 -8.90 -12.30
CA ALA A 172 19.41 -9.48 -12.53
C ALA A 172 19.26 -10.03 -13.94
N ILE A 173 19.78 -9.33 -14.96
CA ILE A 173 19.75 -9.80 -16.35
C ILE A 173 20.64 -11.04 -16.51
N ARG A 174 21.84 -11.04 -15.92
CA ARG A 174 22.72 -12.22 -15.96
C ARG A 174 22.07 -13.42 -15.26
N ALA A 175 21.50 -13.21 -14.07
CA ALA A 175 20.77 -14.26 -13.36
C ALA A 175 19.60 -14.83 -14.18
N PHE A 176 18.94 -14.00 -14.99
CA PHE A 176 17.91 -14.46 -15.92
C PHE A 176 18.50 -15.29 -17.07
N ASP A 177 19.66 -14.91 -17.58
CA ASP A 177 20.35 -15.66 -18.64
C ASP A 177 20.89 -17.00 -18.16
N ASP A 178 21.23 -17.08 -16.88
CA ASP A 178 21.77 -18.29 -16.24
C ASP A 178 20.68 -19.29 -15.83
N ILE A 179 19.37 -18.92 -15.86
CA ILE A 179 18.28 -19.83 -15.46
C ILE A 179 18.33 -21.16 -16.23
N ASP A 180 18.58 -21.13 -17.53
CA ASP A 180 18.64 -22.33 -18.37
C ASP A 180 19.77 -23.31 -17.95
N ASN A 181 20.74 -22.85 -17.16
CA ASN A 181 21.83 -23.70 -16.66
C ASN A 181 21.47 -24.48 -15.38
N PHE A 182 20.41 -24.07 -14.68
CA PHE A 182 19.99 -24.63 -13.39
C PHE A 182 18.63 -25.32 -13.44
N VAL A 183 17.77 -24.89 -14.37
CA VAL A 183 16.40 -25.39 -14.47
C VAL A 183 16.30 -26.28 -15.70
N GLU A 184 15.75 -27.48 -15.53
CA GLU A 184 15.57 -28.44 -16.63
C GLU A 184 14.52 -27.95 -17.65
N GLU A 185 13.56 -27.16 -17.20
CA GLU A 185 12.54 -26.54 -18.05
C GLU A 185 13.11 -25.30 -18.75
N LYS A 186 12.82 -25.15 -20.04
CA LYS A 186 13.20 -23.94 -20.78
C LYS A 186 12.45 -22.72 -20.23
N VAL A 187 13.15 -21.60 -20.12
CA VAL A 187 12.55 -20.31 -19.75
C VAL A 187 11.45 -19.94 -20.73
N HIS A 188 10.24 -19.67 -20.21
CA HIS A 188 9.07 -19.34 -21.01
C HIS A 188 8.97 -17.83 -21.29
N SER A 189 8.16 -17.46 -22.30
CA SER A 189 7.83 -16.06 -22.59
C SER A 189 7.22 -15.31 -21.39
N GLU A 190 6.53 -16.02 -20.50
CA GLU A 190 5.95 -15.43 -19.29
C GLU A 190 7.01 -14.99 -18.28
N ASP A 191 8.09 -15.78 -18.11
CA ASP A 191 9.21 -15.45 -17.24
C ASP A 191 9.95 -14.21 -17.77
N PHE A 192 10.11 -14.13 -19.08
CA PHE A 192 10.68 -12.95 -19.74
C PHE A 192 9.79 -11.71 -19.58
N CYS A 193 8.48 -11.87 -19.75
CA CYS A 193 7.52 -10.80 -19.50
C CYS A 193 7.56 -10.34 -18.03
N TYR A 194 7.74 -11.25 -17.06
CA TYR A 194 7.92 -10.92 -15.65
C TYR A 194 9.18 -10.11 -15.39
N LEU A 195 10.31 -10.44 -16.05
CA LEU A 195 11.55 -9.65 -15.99
C LEU A 195 11.31 -8.22 -16.47
N LEU A 196 10.67 -8.05 -17.64
CA LEU A 196 10.34 -6.74 -18.20
C LEU A 196 9.41 -5.95 -17.29
N ASP A 197 8.35 -6.59 -16.76
CA ASP A 197 7.39 -5.98 -15.82
C ASP A 197 8.09 -5.51 -14.55
N THR A 198 8.98 -6.33 -14.00
CA THR A 198 9.75 -5.98 -12.81
C THR A 198 10.68 -4.78 -13.08
N LEU A 199 11.42 -4.77 -14.17
CA LEU A 199 12.25 -3.62 -14.56
C LEU A 199 11.41 -2.35 -14.72
N CYS A 200 10.26 -2.44 -15.38
CA CYS A 200 9.34 -1.31 -15.55
C CYS A 200 8.74 -0.84 -14.21
N LYS A 201 8.37 -1.77 -13.32
CA LYS A 201 7.84 -1.46 -11.98
C LYS A 201 8.84 -0.72 -11.09
N TYR A 202 10.13 -0.98 -11.25
CA TYR A 202 11.19 -0.27 -10.52
C TYR A 202 11.75 0.96 -11.26
N GLY A 203 11.20 1.30 -12.43
CA GLY A 203 11.55 2.51 -13.19
C GLY A 203 12.74 2.35 -14.14
N TYR A 204 13.28 1.13 -14.29
CA TYR A 204 14.39 0.82 -15.19
C TYR A 204 13.93 0.56 -16.64
N VAL A 205 13.02 1.40 -17.14
CA VAL A 205 12.34 1.20 -18.43
C VAL A 205 13.31 1.16 -19.60
N LYS A 206 14.36 1.99 -19.59
CA LYS A 206 15.38 1.99 -20.65
C LYS A 206 16.09 0.63 -20.72
N VAL A 207 16.45 0.08 -19.56
CA VAL A 207 17.06 -1.25 -19.46
C VAL A 207 16.09 -2.34 -19.94
N ALA A 208 14.80 -2.22 -19.57
CA ALA A 208 13.77 -3.14 -20.05
C ALA A 208 13.66 -3.15 -21.58
N VAL A 209 13.70 -1.97 -22.21
CA VAL A 209 13.67 -1.84 -23.68
C VAL A 209 14.94 -2.41 -24.33
N GLU A 210 16.11 -2.16 -23.75
CA GLU A 210 17.38 -2.75 -24.22
C GLU A 210 17.32 -4.28 -24.20
N VAL A 211 16.90 -4.87 -23.07
CA VAL A 211 16.75 -6.32 -22.90
C VAL A 211 15.69 -6.89 -23.84
N PHE A 212 14.56 -6.19 -24.00
CA PHE A 212 13.51 -6.57 -24.96
C PHE A 212 14.07 -6.64 -26.39
N ASN A 213 14.79 -5.60 -26.84
CA ASN A 213 15.37 -5.57 -28.17
C ASN A 213 16.46 -6.64 -28.42
N GLN A 214 17.25 -6.94 -27.39
CA GLN A 214 18.29 -7.98 -27.46
C GLN A 214 17.68 -9.38 -27.54
N LYS A 215 16.58 -9.64 -26.83
CA LYS A 215 16.01 -10.98 -26.65
C LYS A 215 14.76 -11.27 -27.50
N LYS A 216 14.26 -10.30 -28.28
CA LYS A 216 13.08 -10.46 -29.17
C LYS A 216 13.18 -11.59 -30.21
N HIS A 217 14.40 -12.06 -30.52
CA HIS A 217 14.59 -13.22 -31.39
C HIS A 217 14.39 -14.55 -30.67
N ARG A 218 14.61 -14.57 -29.36
CA ARG A 218 14.36 -15.74 -28.50
C ARG A 218 12.92 -15.79 -28.00
N PHE A 219 12.40 -14.64 -27.59
CA PHE A 219 11.03 -14.49 -27.07
C PHE A 219 10.23 -13.65 -28.06
N VAL A 220 9.30 -14.28 -28.76
CA VAL A 220 8.46 -13.58 -29.74
C VAL A 220 7.63 -12.51 -29.01
N PRO A 221 7.71 -11.23 -29.42
CA PRO A 221 6.96 -10.17 -28.77
C PRO A 221 5.44 -10.38 -28.84
N ASP A 222 4.77 -10.22 -27.74
CA ASP A 222 3.33 -10.33 -27.59
C ASP A 222 2.68 -9.03 -27.07
N VAL A 223 1.36 -8.99 -27.05
CA VAL A 223 0.55 -7.87 -26.54
C VAL A 223 0.89 -7.53 -25.08
N LYS A 224 1.18 -8.56 -24.26
CA LYS A 224 1.49 -8.41 -22.85
C LYS A 224 2.83 -7.70 -22.63
N MET A 225 3.86 -8.08 -23.37
CA MET A 225 5.20 -7.45 -23.31
C MET A 225 5.14 -5.97 -23.72
N TYR A 226 4.42 -5.66 -24.83
CA TYR A 226 4.23 -4.27 -25.25
C TYR A 226 3.46 -3.46 -24.21
N THR A 227 2.39 -4.01 -23.65
CA THR A 227 1.61 -3.35 -22.58
C THR A 227 2.47 -3.04 -21.34
N VAL A 228 3.38 -3.95 -20.98
CA VAL A 228 4.33 -3.76 -19.87
C VAL A 228 5.32 -2.63 -20.18
N LEU A 229 5.85 -2.54 -21.40
CA LEU A 229 6.76 -1.45 -21.79
C LEU A 229 6.04 -0.10 -21.86
N ILE A 230 4.82 -0.06 -22.40
CA ILE A 230 3.94 1.11 -22.37
C ILE A 230 3.70 1.56 -20.92
N TYR A 231 3.35 0.62 -20.01
CA TYR A 231 3.20 0.91 -18.59
C TYR A 231 4.47 1.53 -17.98
N GLY A 232 5.64 0.97 -18.29
CA GLY A 232 6.92 1.48 -17.82
C GLY A 232 7.15 2.94 -18.22
N TRP A 233 6.95 3.27 -19.49
CA TRP A 233 7.09 4.64 -20.00
C TRP A 233 6.05 5.61 -19.39
N CYS A 234 4.81 5.14 -19.23
CA CYS A 234 3.76 5.91 -18.54
C CYS A 234 4.14 6.20 -17.09
N LYS A 235 4.71 5.23 -16.39
CA LYS A 235 5.10 5.34 -14.99
C LYS A 235 6.16 6.42 -14.76
N ILE A 236 7.13 6.56 -15.65
CA ILE A 236 8.16 7.62 -15.59
C ILE A 236 7.74 8.92 -16.30
N GLY A 237 6.48 9.04 -16.71
CA GLY A 237 5.90 10.24 -17.30
C GLY A 237 6.32 10.56 -18.74
N ARG A 238 6.92 9.60 -19.45
CA ARG A 238 7.36 9.75 -20.86
C ARG A 238 6.28 9.26 -21.83
N ILE A 239 5.12 9.92 -21.83
CA ILE A 239 3.93 9.50 -22.58
C ILE A 239 4.21 9.35 -24.09
N LYS A 240 4.95 10.28 -24.72
CA LYS A 240 5.30 10.18 -26.14
C LYS A 240 6.04 8.87 -26.51
N MET A 241 6.87 8.37 -25.58
CA MET A 241 7.53 7.07 -25.79
C MET A 241 6.54 5.92 -25.69
N ALA A 242 5.59 5.99 -24.76
CA ALA A 242 4.52 5.01 -24.64
C ALA A 242 3.62 4.96 -25.88
N GLU A 243 3.24 6.14 -26.42
CA GLU A 243 2.50 6.25 -27.69
C GLU A 243 3.29 5.66 -28.87
N GLY A 244 4.63 5.88 -28.90
CA GLY A 244 5.51 5.26 -29.90
C GLY A 244 5.51 3.74 -29.84
N PHE A 245 5.52 3.15 -28.63
CA PHE A 245 5.40 1.69 -28.45
C PHE A 245 4.03 1.15 -28.82
N LEU A 246 2.94 1.90 -28.57
CA LEU A 246 1.61 1.52 -29.06
C LEU A 246 1.58 1.49 -30.59
N LYS A 247 2.19 2.47 -31.26
CA LYS A 247 2.27 2.53 -32.71
C LYS A 247 3.11 1.37 -33.27
N ASP A 248 4.30 1.12 -32.71
CA ASP A 248 5.17 -0.01 -33.12
C ASP A 248 4.47 -1.37 -32.95
N MET A 249 3.68 -1.53 -31.88
CA MET A 249 2.84 -2.71 -31.64
C MET A 249 1.85 -2.93 -32.78
N VAL A 250 1.14 -1.89 -33.20
CA VAL A 250 0.16 -1.95 -34.29
C VAL A 250 0.84 -2.20 -35.64
N GLU A 251 1.96 -1.53 -35.91
CA GLU A 251 2.74 -1.73 -37.15
C GLU A 251 3.25 -3.18 -37.31
N LYS A 252 3.43 -3.90 -36.19
CA LYS A 252 3.79 -5.33 -36.19
C LYS A 252 2.59 -6.29 -36.25
N GLY A 253 1.39 -5.75 -36.41
CA GLY A 253 0.18 -6.56 -36.50
C GLY A 253 -0.33 -7.08 -35.15
N LEU A 254 0.17 -6.54 -34.02
CA LEU A 254 -0.32 -6.87 -32.70
C LEU A 254 -1.46 -5.91 -32.33
N GLU A 255 -2.66 -6.44 -32.12
CA GLU A 255 -3.83 -5.61 -31.78
C GLU A 255 -3.82 -5.22 -30.31
N PRO A 256 -3.82 -3.90 -29.99
CA PRO A 256 -3.95 -3.43 -28.63
C PRO A 256 -5.31 -3.81 -28.05
N ASN A 257 -5.32 -4.28 -26.81
CA ASN A 257 -6.54 -4.58 -26.08
C ASN A 257 -6.94 -3.45 -25.09
N VAL A 258 -8.08 -3.59 -24.43
CA VAL A 258 -8.58 -2.62 -23.45
C VAL A 258 -7.54 -2.33 -22.35
N VAL A 259 -6.79 -3.34 -21.90
CA VAL A 259 -5.75 -3.17 -20.88
C VAL A 259 -4.63 -2.26 -21.35
N THR A 260 -4.19 -2.42 -22.62
CA THR A 260 -3.15 -1.58 -23.24
C THR A 260 -3.58 -0.12 -23.27
N TYR A 261 -4.81 0.14 -23.71
CA TYR A 261 -5.37 1.50 -23.74
C TYR A 261 -5.56 2.08 -22.33
N ASN A 262 -6.05 1.30 -21.38
CA ASN A 262 -6.22 1.74 -19.99
C ASN A 262 -4.89 2.11 -19.33
N VAL A 263 -3.83 1.39 -19.63
CA VAL A 263 -2.47 1.70 -19.15
C VAL A 263 -2.02 3.06 -19.69
N LEU A 264 -2.18 3.31 -20.99
CA LEU A 264 -1.81 4.58 -21.61
C LEU A 264 -2.69 5.72 -21.12
N LEU A 265 -3.99 5.51 -21.03
CA LEU A 265 -4.97 6.46 -20.51
C LEU A 265 -4.62 6.89 -19.07
N ASN A 266 -4.34 5.91 -18.20
CA ASN A 266 -3.90 6.18 -16.83
C ASN A 266 -2.57 6.95 -16.78
N GLY A 267 -1.64 6.63 -17.67
CA GLY A 267 -0.37 7.35 -17.81
C GLY A 267 -0.55 8.83 -18.18
N ILE A 268 -1.40 9.11 -19.17
CA ILE A 268 -1.78 10.46 -19.61
C ILE A 268 -2.41 11.23 -18.43
N CYS A 269 -3.39 10.60 -17.78
CA CYS A 269 -4.14 11.18 -16.68
C CYS A 269 -3.28 11.45 -15.43
N ARG A 270 -2.39 10.53 -15.08
CA ARG A 270 -1.47 10.69 -13.95
C ARG A 270 -0.51 11.86 -14.12
N ARG A 271 -0.05 12.13 -15.33
CA ARG A 271 0.84 13.27 -15.61
C ARG A 271 0.18 14.61 -15.31
N ALA A 272 -1.11 14.78 -15.61
CA ALA A 272 -1.85 16.00 -15.31
C ALA A 272 -1.94 16.27 -13.81
N SER A 273 -1.98 15.18 -13.01
CA SER A 273 -2.06 15.27 -11.55
C SER A 273 -0.84 15.91 -10.88
N LEU A 274 0.32 15.89 -11.56
CA LEU A 274 1.58 16.42 -11.02
C LEU A 274 1.77 17.92 -11.33
N HIS A 275 1.00 18.49 -12.28
CA HIS A 275 1.13 19.88 -12.71
C HIS A 275 -0.27 20.47 -13.06
N PRO A 276 -1.01 20.98 -12.08
CA PRO A 276 -2.45 21.19 -12.22
C PRO A 276 -2.88 22.32 -13.15
N GLU A 277 -2.16 23.42 -13.26
CA GLU A 277 -2.78 24.65 -13.81
C GLU A 277 -2.78 24.78 -15.34
N GLU A 278 -1.79 24.27 -16.07
CA GLU A 278 -1.71 24.49 -17.53
C GLU A 278 -2.05 23.26 -18.39
N ARG A 279 -2.20 22.07 -17.81
CA ARG A 279 -2.20 20.80 -18.58
C ARG A 279 -3.51 20.03 -18.59
N PHE A 280 -4.50 20.39 -17.78
CA PHE A 280 -5.76 19.66 -17.73
C PHE A 280 -6.48 19.64 -19.07
N GLU A 281 -6.65 20.78 -19.72
CA GLU A 281 -7.33 20.89 -21.02
C GLU A 281 -6.67 20.00 -22.09
N ARG A 282 -5.33 20.00 -22.13
CA ARG A 282 -4.57 19.15 -23.05
C ARG A 282 -4.71 17.67 -22.69
N THR A 283 -4.72 17.36 -21.40
CA THR A 283 -4.86 15.99 -20.91
C THR A 283 -6.24 15.46 -21.20
N LEU A 284 -7.28 16.27 -20.99
CA LEU A 284 -8.67 15.91 -21.30
C LEU A 284 -8.82 15.62 -22.80
N ARG A 285 -8.34 16.50 -23.66
CA ARG A 285 -8.34 16.28 -25.12
C ARG A 285 -7.60 15.01 -25.52
N ASN A 286 -6.42 14.75 -24.93
CA ASN A 286 -5.67 13.53 -25.23
C ASN A 286 -6.41 12.27 -24.74
N ALA A 287 -7.09 12.33 -23.59
CA ALA A 287 -7.87 11.23 -23.07
C ALA A 287 -9.09 10.94 -23.96
N ASP A 288 -9.82 11.98 -24.38
CA ASP A 288 -10.95 11.84 -25.29
C ASP A 288 -10.51 11.31 -26.67
N ASN A 289 -9.42 11.83 -27.24
CA ASN A 289 -8.85 11.31 -28.48
C ASN A 289 -8.49 9.80 -28.38
N LEU A 290 -7.98 9.37 -27.20
CA LEU A 290 -7.65 7.96 -26.97
C LEU A 290 -8.92 7.09 -26.89
N PHE A 291 -10.00 7.60 -26.28
CA PHE A 291 -11.30 6.94 -26.31
C PHE A 291 -11.85 6.78 -27.73
N ASP A 292 -11.72 7.82 -28.56
CA ASP A 292 -12.14 7.80 -29.96
C ASP A 292 -11.30 6.80 -30.78
N GLU A 293 -9.99 6.72 -30.48
CA GLU A 293 -9.10 5.74 -31.12
C GLU A 293 -9.48 4.31 -30.74
N MET A 294 -9.77 4.06 -29.45
CA MET A 294 -10.27 2.75 -29.00
C MET A 294 -11.49 2.34 -29.82
N HIS A 295 -12.47 3.23 -29.91
CA HIS A 295 -13.73 2.97 -30.62
C HIS A 295 -13.52 2.72 -32.12
N LYS A 296 -12.68 3.54 -32.78
CA LYS A 296 -12.31 3.36 -34.20
C LYS A 296 -11.66 2.02 -34.50
N ARG A 297 -10.96 1.43 -33.52
CA ARG A 297 -10.32 0.11 -33.63
C ARG A 297 -11.20 -1.03 -33.16
N GLY A 298 -12.48 -0.78 -32.84
CA GLY A 298 -13.39 -1.81 -32.32
C GLY A 298 -13.08 -2.29 -30.91
N VAL A 299 -12.24 -1.55 -30.16
CA VAL A 299 -11.94 -1.84 -28.75
C VAL A 299 -12.89 -1.02 -27.88
N GLU A 300 -13.93 -1.65 -27.32
CA GLU A 300 -14.88 -0.93 -26.49
C GLU A 300 -14.28 -0.61 -25.10
N PRO A 301 -14.40 0.66 -24.65
CA PRO A 301 -14.00 1.06 -23.31
C PRO A 301 -14.77 0.30 -22.23
N ASP A 302 -14.08 -0.13 -21.18
CA ASP A 302 -14.64 -0.83 -20.04
C ASP A 302 -14.91 0.10 -18.84
N VAL A 303 -15.41 -0.45 -17.74
CA VAL A 303 -15.63 0.27 -16.46
C VAL A 303 -14.35 0.98 -16.00
N THR A 304 -13.18 0.37 -16.20
CA THR A 304 -11.88 0.93 -15.81
C THR A 304 -11.53 2.16 -16.64
N SER A 305 -11.77 2.12 -17.97
CA SER A 305 -11.56 3.23 -18.89
C SER A 305 -12.36 4.46 -18.46
N PHE A 306 -13.66 4.27 -18.22
CA PHE A 306 -14.54 5.35 -17.75
C PHE A 306 -14.12 5.88 -16.37
N SER A 307 -13.78 4.99 -15.43
CA SER A 307 -13.34 5.38 -14.08
C SER A 307 -12.10 6.25 -14.09
N ILE A 308 -11.11 5.93 -14.95
CA ILE A 308 -9.88 6.72 -15.11
C ILE A 308 -10.20 8.14 -15.58
N VAL A 309 -11.04 8.29 -16.61
CA VAL A 309 -11.39 9.61 -17.17
C VAL A 309 -12.23 10.42 -16.19
N LEU A 310 -13.23 9.80 -15.56
CA LEU A 310 -14.07 10.47 -14.56
C LEU A 310 -13.23 10.94 -13.36
N HIS A 311 -12.21 10.18 -12.95
CA HIS A 311 -11.28 10.63 -11.93
C HIS A 311 -10.51 11.89 -12.35
N VAL A 312 -10.12 11.99 -13.62
CA VAL A 312 -9.43 13.19 -14.15
C VAL A 312 -10.37 14.37 -14.22
N TYR A 313 -11.60 14.18 -14.71
CA TYR A 313 -12.61 15.25 -14.73
C TYR A 313 -12.90 15.79 -13.32
N SER A 314 -12.96 14.88 -12.34
CA SER A 314 -13.10 15.26 -10.93
C SER A 314 -11.95 16.15 -10.45
N ARG A 315 -10.72 15.85 -10.83
CA ARG A 315 -9.54 16.66 -10.45
C ARG A 315 -9.42 17.96 -11.24
N ALA A 316 -9.95 17.98 -12.45
CA ALA A 316 -10.01 19.16 -13.31
C ALA A 316 -11.20 20.10 -12.97
N HIS A 317 -12.02 19.74 -11.96
CA HIS A 317 -13.25 20.47 -11.60
C HIS A 317 -14.16 20.73 -12.78
N LYS A 318 -14.44 19.70 -13.60
CA LYS A 318 -15.32 19.77 -14.78
C LYS A 318 -16.61 18.97 -14.52
N PRO A 319 -17.57 19.52 -13.75
CA PRO A 319 -18.78 18.80 -13.32
C PRO A 319 -19.65 18.36 -14.49
N GLN A 320 -19.89 19.25 -15.48
CA GLN A 320 -20.72 18.92 -16.64
C GLN A 320 -20.13 17.75 -17.43
N LEU A 321 -18.82 17.79 -17.75
CA LEU A 321 -18.16 16.70 -18.47
C LEU A 321 -18.19 15.38 -17.69
N SER A 322 -18.15 15.44 -16.35
CA SER A 322 -18.26 14.25 -15.49
C SER A 322 -19.66 13.63 -15.61
N LEU A 323 -20.72 14.44 -15.60
CA LEU A 323 -22.10 13.97 -15.76
C LEU A 323 -22.35 13.40 -17.15
N ASP A 324 -21.90 14.09 -18.20
CA ASP A 324 -22.06 13.65 -19.59
C ASP A 324 -21.32 12.32 -19.84
N LYS A 325 -20.13 12.17 -19.29
CA LYS A 325 -19.34 10.93 -19.41
C LYS A 325 -20.00 9.78 -18.63
N LEU A 326 -20.55 10.05 -17.45
CA LEU A 326 -21.32 9.05 -16.68
C LEU A 326 -22.58 8.63 -17.44
N ARG A 327 -23.28 9.58 -18.09
CA ARG A 327 -24.45 9.28 -18.94
C ARG A 327 -24.05 8.40 -20.11
N SER A 328 -22.97 8.76 -20.84
CA SER A 328 -22.44 7.95 -21.94
C SER A 328 -22.06 6.54 -21.52
N MET A 329 -21.51 6.36 -20.30
CA MET A 329 -21.22 5.03 -19.73
C MET A 329 -22.50 4.20 -19.59
N LYS A 330 -23.59 4.79 -19.07
CA LYS A 330 -24.89 4.13 -18.89
C LYS A 330 -25.55 3.80 -20.23
N GLU A 331 -25.52 4.73 -21.20
CA GLU A 331 -26.06 4.55 -22.55
C GLU A 331 -25.40 3.38 -23.29
N LYS A 332 -24.12 3.15 -23.03
CA LYS A 332 -23.38 1.98 -23.55
C LYS A 332 -23.66 0.68 -22.76
N GLY A 333 -24.56 0.68 -21.81
CA GLY A 333 -24.90 -0.49 -21.00
C GLY A 333 -23.82 -0.86 -19.97
N ILE A 334 -22.83 -0.01 -19.74
CA ILE A 334 -21.77 -0.25 -18.78
C ILE A 334 -22.22 0.22 -17.40
N CYS A 335 -22.38 -0.71 -16.45
CA CYS A 335 -22.84 -0.39 -15.10
C CYS A 335 -21.76 0.38 -14.31
N PRO A 336 -22.07 1.61 -13.81
CA PRO A 336 -21.15 2.34 -12.96
C PRO A 336 -20.91 1.62 -11.64
N THR A 337 -19.68 1.68 -11.13
CA THR A 337 -19.30 1.13 -9.83
C THR A 337 -19.35 2.18 -8.71
N ALA A 338 -19.22 1.76 -7.45
CA ALA A 338 -19.11 2.68 -6.31
C ALA A 338 -17.97 3.71 -6.49
N VAL A 339 -16.85 3.30 -7.09
CA VAL A 339 -15.71 4.19 -7.38
C VAL A 339 -16.08 5.23 -8.44
N THR A 340 -16.82 4.82 -9.47
CA THR A 340 -17.30 5.70 -10.54
C THR A 340 -18.22 6.78 -9.99
N TYR A 341 -19.26 6.38 -9.25
CA TYR A 341 -20.20 7.32 -8.60
C TYR A 341 -19.46 8.27 -7.64
N THR A 342 -18.59 7.73 -6.77
CA THR A 342 -17.82 8.54 -5.82
C THR A 342 -16.95 9.58 -6.52
N SER A 343 -16.35 9.25 -7.67
CA SER A 343 -15.52 10.18 -8.44
C SER A 343 -16.34 11.35 -9.00
N VAL A 344 -17.55 11.07 -9.51
CA VAL A 344 -18.44 12.12 -10.02
C VAL A 344 -19.02 12.95 -8.87
N ILE A 345 -19.51 12.32 -7.80
CA ILE A 345 -20.00 13.01 -6.59
C ILE A 345 -18.92 13.93 -6.02
N LYS A 346 -17.66 13.46 -5.97
CA LYS A 346 -16.53 14.29 -5.54
C LYS A 346 -16.34 15.52 -6.43
N CYS A 347 -16.47 15.37 -7.75
CA CYS A 347 -16.39 16.48 -8.69
C CYS A 347 -17.49 17.50 -8.43
N LEU A 348 -18.73 17.04 -8.34
CA LEU A 348 -19.91 17.87 -8.11
C LEU A 348 -19.79 18.63 -6.78
N CYS A 349 -19.48 17.94 -5.68
CA CYS A 349 -19.27 18.58 -4.38
C CYS A 349 -18.16 19.64 -4.44
N SER A 350 -17.01 19.34 -5.06
CA SER A 350 -15.89 20.28 -5.12
C SER A 350 -16.17 21.50 -6.01
N CYS A 351 -17.19 21.44 -6.86
CA CYS A 351 -17.67 22.56 -7.68
C CYS A 351 -18.92 23.23 -7.10
N GLY A 352 -19.39 22.77 -5.95
CA GLY A 352 -20.55 23.34 -5.28
C GLY A 352 -21.92 22.86 -5.78
N TRP A 353 -21.97 21.85 -6.66
CA TRP A 353 -23.19 21.28 -7.23
C TRP A 353 -23.76 20.21 -6.30
N LEU A 354 -24.22 20.64 -5.11
CA LEU A 354 -24.64 19.73 -4.04
C LEU A 354 -25.97 19.03 -4.32
N GLU A 355 -26.89 19.69 -5.04
CA GLU A 355 -28.18 19.11 -5.42
C GLU A 355 -27.97 17.92 -6.35
N ASP A 356 -27.23 18.14 -7.45
CA ASP A 356 -26.88 17.06 -8.39
C ASP A 356 -26.09 15.93 -7.72
N ALA A 357 -25.19 16.28 -6.80
CA ALA A 357 -24.43 15.29 -6.03
C ALA A 357 -25.37 14.44 -5.14
N GLY A 358 -26.38 15.06 -4.53
CA GLY A 358 -27.40 14.39 -3.71
C GLY A 358 -28.30 13.48 -4.54
N GLU A 359 -28.72 13.94 -5.71
CA GLU A 359 -29.48 13.11 -6.66
C GLU A 359 -28.69 11.88 -7.10
N LEU A 360 -27.40 12.09 -7.40
CA LEU A 360 -26.51 11.01 -7.81
C LEU A 360 -26.24 10.01 -6.68
N LEU A 361 -26.17 10.47 -5.42
CA LEU A 361 -26.07 9.60 -4.24
C LEU A 361 -27.36 8.74 -4.11
N ASN A 362 -28.54 9.34 -4.27
CA ASN A 362 -29.80 8.62 -4.23
C ASN A 362 -29.95 7.64 -5.41
N GLU A 363 -29.45 7.99 -6.60
CA GLU A 363 -29.39 7.09 -7.75
C GLU A 363 -28.49 5.89 -7.48
N MET A 364 -27.31 6.11 -6.90
CA MET A 364 -26.38 5.06 -6.52
C MET A 364 -27.04 4.02 -5.60
N VAL A 365 -27.79 4.49 -4.58
CA VAL A 365 -28.54 3.62 -3.65
C VAL A 365 -29.67 2.88 -4.37
N ARG A 366 -30.45 3.57 -5.21
CA ARG A 366 -31.53 2.95 -6.00
C ARG A 366 -31.03 1.84 -6.92
N ASN A 367 -29.81 1.97 -7.42
CA ASN A 367 -29.18 0.96 -8.27
C ASN A 367 -28.53 -0.19 -7.45
N GLY A 368 -28.77 -0.26 -6.14
CA GLY A 368 -28.24 -1.31 -5.27
C GLY A 368 -26.74 -1.18 -4.95
N ILE A 369 -26.14 -0.02 -5.24
CA ILE A 369 -24.71 0.23 -4.99
C ILE A 369 -24.59 0.99 -3.68
N SER A 370 -24.01 0.35 -2.65
CA SER A 370 -23.83 0.94 -1.33
C SER A 370 -22.77 2.06 -1.33
N PRO A 371 -23.13 3.28 -0.88
CA PRO A 371 -22.16 4.34 -0.67
C PRO A 371 -21.16 3.98 0.42
N CYS A 372 -19.88 4.35 0.22
CA CYS A 372 -18.84 4.18 1.25
C CYS A 372 -18.58 5.50 2.00
N ALA A 373 -17.84 5.43 3.12
CA ALA A 373 -17.49 6.62 3.88
C ALA A 373 -16.80 7.71 3.04
N ALA A 374 -16.02 7.33 2.01
CA ALA A 374 -15.39 8.28 1.10
C ALA A 374 -16.41 9.09 0.28
N THR A 375 -17.54 8.48 -0.10
CA THR A 375 -18.63 9.15 -0.80
C THR A 375 -19.26 10.25 0.08
N TYR A 376 -19.63 9.91 1.31
CA TYR A 376 -20.17 10.88 2.27
C TYR A 376 -19.16 11.97 2.63
N ASN A 377 -17.89 11.63 2.74
CA ASN A 377 -16.83 12.58 3.04
C ASN A 377 -16.64 13.67 1.96
N CYS A 378 -17.10 13.45 0.73
CA CYS A 378 -17.13 14.49 -0.29
C CYS A 378 -18.10 15.62 0.10
N PHE A 379 -19.28 15.27 0.58
CA PHE A 379 -20.28 16.23 1.06
C PHE A 379 -19.82 16.95 2.32
N TYR A 380 -19.30 16.24 3.31
CA TYR A 380 -18.81 16.87 4.56
C TYR A 380 -17.70 17.87 4.32
N LYS A 381 -16.80 17.62 3.36
CA LYS A 381 -15.75 18.58 2.97
C LYS A 381 -16.34 19.86 2.41
N GLU A 382 -17.38 19.76 1.58
CA GLU A 382 -18.05 20.92 1.00
C GLU A 382 -18.90 21.65 2.05
N TYR A 383 -19.69 20.95 2.87
CA TYR A 383 -20.42 21.57 4.00
C TYR A 383 -19.48 22.28 4.97
N ARG A 384 -18.30 21.72 5.23
CA ARG A 384 -17.26 22.39 6.01
C ARG A 384 -16.80 23.69 5.35
N GLY A 385 -16.61 23.70 4.04
CA GLY A 385 -16.24 24.88 3.26
C GLY A 385 -17.33 25.98 3.36
N ARG A 386 -18.59 25.60 3.24
CA ARG A 386 -19.77 26.49 3.34
C ARG A 386 -20.18 26.83 4.75
N LYS A 387 -19.61 26.19 5.76
CA LYS A 387 -20.00 26.30 7.18
C LYS A 387 -21.45 25.85 7.44
N ASP A 388 -21.99 24.96 6.62
CA ASP A 388 -23.35 24.45 6.71
C ASP A 388 -23.43 23.27 7.71
N ALA A 389 -23.58 23.61 8.97
CA ALA A 389 -23.62 22.67 10.08
C ALA A 389 -24.86 21.76 10.04
N ASP A 390 -26.00 22.30 9.63
CA ASP A 390 -27.27 21.61 9.73
C ASP A 390 -27.39 20.52 8.67
N SER A 391 -26.96 20.79 7.43
CA SER A 391 -26.90 19.80 6.37
C SER A 391 -25.87 18.70 6.69
N ALA A 392 -24.73 19.05 7.31
CA ALA A 392 -23.73 18.08 7.73
C ALA A 392 -24.28 17.11 8.80
N LEU A 393 -24.99 17.60 9.80
CA LEU A 393 -25.62 16.77 10.84
C LEU A 393 -26.76 15.91 10.31
N LYS A 394 -27.60 16.46 9.43
CA LYS A 394 -28.67 15.70 8.77
C LYS A 394 -28.09 14.53 7.97
N LEU A 395 -27.04 14.79 7.18
CA LEU A 395 -26.41 13.74 6.38
C LEU A 395 -25.68 12.72 7.26
N PHE A 396 -25.08 13.15 8.38
CA PHE A 396 -24.42 12.25 9.32
C PHE A 396 -25.40 11.30 10.01
N LYS A 397 -26.56 11.83 10.40
CA LYS A 397 -27.66 11.04 10.96
C LYS A 397 -28.17 10.04 9.93
N LYS A 398 -28.44 10.48 8.69
CA LYS A 398 -28.87 9.62 7.59
C LYS A 398 -27.84 8.51 7.31
N MET A 399 -26.54 8.82 7.28
CA MET A 399 -25.49 7.82 7.07
C MET A 399 -25.52 6.70 8.11
N LYS A 400 -25.81 7.03 9.38
CA LYS A 400 -25.93 6.05 10.47
C LYS A 400 -27.24 5.26 10.41
N GLU A 401 -28.35 5.91 10.05
CA GLU A 401 -29.68 5.29 9.92
C GLU A 401 -29.77 4.33 8.73
N ASP A 402 -29.25 4.74 7.57
CA ASP A 402 -29.24 3.92 6.37
C ASP A 402 -28.38 2.65 6.50
N GLY A 403 -27.40 2.64 7.39
CA GLY A 403 -26.58 1.48 7.72
C GLY A 403 -25.67 0.95 6.59
N PHE A 404 -25.60 1.62 5.44
CA PHE A 404 -24.77 1.18 4.31
C PHE A 404 -23.28 1.19 4.61
N CYS A 405 -22.82 2.17 5.39
CA CYS A 405 -21.46 2.18 5.91
C CYS A 405 -21.37 2.97 7.21
N MET A 406 -20.50 2.53 8.10
CA MET A 406 -20.22 3.26 9.33
C MET A 406 -19.29 4.45 9.08
N PRO A 407 -19.46 5.56 9.81
CA PRO A 407 -18.50 6.65 9.80
C PRO A 407 -17.10 6.13 10.15
N ASN A 408 -16.10 6.55 9.38
CA ASN A 408 -14.71 6.21 9.68
C ASN A 408 -14.01 7.39 10.39
N MET A 409 -12.81 7.16 10.87
CA MET A 409 -11.98 8.17 11.53
C MET A 409 -11.88 9.47 10.73
N HIS A 410 -11.70 9.40 9.42
CA HIS A 410 -11.64 10.58 8.56
C HIS A 410 -12.97 11.36 8.52
N THR A 411 -14.12 10.67 8.59
CA THR A 411 -15.45 11.28 8.69
C THR A 411 -15.55 12.10 9.97
N TYR A 412 -15.22 11.51 11.12
CA TYR A 412 -15.24 12.20 12.41
C TYR A 412 -14.27 13.39 12.42
N ASN A 413 -13.06 13.25 11.93
CA ASN A 413 -12.08 14.32 11.87
C ASN A 413 -12.55 15.53 11.04
N ILE A 414 -13.22 15.30 9.87
CA ILE A 414 -13.79 16.38 9.07
C ILE A 414 -14.87 17.15 9.86
N LEU A 415 -15.78 16.42 10.51
CA LEU A 415 -16.88 17.00 11.28
C LEU A 415 -16.38 17.73 12.53
N ILE A 416 -15.47 17.14 13.30
CA ILE A 416 -14.86 17.74 14.50
C ILE A 416 -14.22 19.09 14.15
N VAL A 417 -13.38 19.15 13.11
CA VAL A 417 -12.77 20.42 12.64
C VAL A 417 -13.85 21.42 12.25
N MET A 418 -14.86 20.98 11.52
CA MET A 418 -15.95 21.86 11.09
C MET A 418 -16.66 22.48 12.30
N PHE A 419 -17.09 21.65 13.27
CA PHE A 419 -17.83 22.13 14.43
C PHE A 419 -16.97 22.93 15.41
N LEU A 420 -15.67 22.60 15.53
CA LEU A 420 -14.71 23.45 16.24
C LEU A 420 -14.65 24.85 15.61
N LYS A 421 -14.49 24.94 14.28
CA LYS A 421 -14.47 26.26 13.59
C LYS A 421 -15.76 27.05 13.75
N LEU A 422 -16.89 26.38 13.88
CA LEU A 422 -18.19 26.98 14.15
C LEU A 422 -18.47 27.25 15.63
N ASN A 423 -17.53 26.98 16.52
CA ASN A 423 -17.64 27.15 17.96
C ASN A 423 -18.75 26.32 18.65
N LYS A 424 -19.17 25.20 18.00
CA LYS A 424 -20.19 24.28 18.51
C LYS A 424 -19.53 23.16 19.35
N ILE A 425 -18.94 23.51 20.50
CA ILE A 425 -18.13 22.61 21.34
C ILE A 425 -18.90 21.39 21.84
N GLU A 426 -20.19 21.55 22.17
CA GLU A 426 -21.00 20.42 22.65
C GLU A 426 -21.20 19.34 21.55
N VAL A 427 -21.36 19.74 20.30
CA VAL A 427 -21.44 18.79 19.18
C VAL A 427 -20.10 18.07 18.99
N VAL A 428 -18.97 18.76 19.18
CA VAL A 428 -17.64 18.15 19.13
C VAL A 428 -17.49 17.06 20.19
N LYS A 429 -17.94 17.33 21.44
CA LYS A 429 -17.92 16.32 22.50
C LYS A 429 -18.79 15.11 22.19
N GLN A 430 -19.97 15.34 21.63
CA GLN A 430 -20.86 14.26 21.20
C GLN A 430 -20.21 13.40 20.11
N LEU A 431 -19.64 14.02 19.08
CA LEU A 431 -18.93 13.30 18.02
C LEU A 431 -17.70 12.54 18.54
N TRP A 432 -16.97 13.11 19.50
CA TRP A 432 -15.82 12.47 20.11
C TRP A 432 -16.21 11.22 20.92
N ASN A 433 -17.30 11.31 21.69
CA ASN A 433 -17.83 10.18 22.43
C ASN A 433 -18.40 9.10 21.47
N ASP A 434 -19.19 9.52 20.48
CA ASP A 434 -19.72 8.62 19.46
C ASP A 434 -18.59 7.86 18.71
N MET A 435 -17.48 8.53 18.41
CA MET A 435 -16.30 7.93 17.82
C MET A 435 -15.67 6.82 18.68
N LYS A 436 -15.67 7.02 20.01
CA LYS A 436 -15.19 6.02 20.98
C LYS A 436 -16.14 4.84 21.09
N GLU A 437 -17.45 5.12 21.20
CA GLU A 437 -18.51 4.12 21.36
C GLU A 437 -18.65 3.21 20.13
N THR A 438 -18.46 3.75 18.93
CA THR A 438 -18.51 2.98 17.68
C THR A 438 -17.29 2.08 17.45
N GLY A 439 -16.30 2.09 18.34
CA GLY A 439 -15.09 1.28 18.22
C GLY A 439 -14.08 1.78 17.17
N VAL A 440 -14.36 2.90 16.49
CA VAL A 440 -13.41 3.52 15.55
C VAL A 440 -12.20 4.05 16.32
N GLY A 441 -12.43 4.64 17.49
CA GLY A 441 -11.41 5.21 18.37
C GLY A 441 -10.61 6.37 17.74
N PRO A 442 -10.25 7.39 18.53
CA PRO A 442 -9.36 8.44 18.05
C PRO A 442 -7.91 7.93 17.93
N ASP A 443 -7.23 8.31 16.86
CA ASP A 443 -5.80 8.06 16.65
C ASP A 443 -4.95 9.29 17.01
N LEU A 444 -3.63 9.17 16.86
CA LEU A 444 -2.69 10.27 17.09
C LEU A 444 -3.04 11.51 16.25
N ASP A 445 -3.47 11.32 15.00
CA ASP A 445 -3.82 12.42 14.11
C ASP A 445 -5.11 13.11 14.59
N SER A 446 -6.11 12.35 15.05
CA SER A 446 -7.36 12.89 15.62
C SER A 446 -7.11 13.74 16.86
N TYR A 447 -6.28 13.25 17.80
CA TYR A 447 -5.88 14.03 18.99
C TYR A 447 -5.11 15.28 18.62
N THR A 448 -4.09 15.15 17.74
CA THR A 448 -3.26 16.28 17.31
C THR A 448 -4.10 17.38 16.66
N LEU A 449 -5.03 16.98 15.79
CA LEU A 449 -5.94 17.90 15.11
C LEU A 449 -6.86 18.62 16.11
N LEU A 450 -7.49 17.89 17.02
CA LEU A 450 -8.38 18.46 18.02
C LEU A 450 -7.63 19.43 18.97
N ILE A 451 -6.45 19.03 19.44
CA ILE A 451 -5.63 19.86 20.33
C ILE A 451 -5.19 21.15 19.61
N ASN A 452 -4.69 21.06 18.37
CA ASN A 452 -4.25 22.22 17.62
C ASN A 452 -5.41 23.22 17.36
N GLU A 453 -6.58 22.74 16.94
CA GLU A 453 -7.76 23.60 16.73
C GLU A 453 -8.26 24.25 18.02
N LEU A 454 -8.17 23.55 19.16
CA LEU A 454 -8.48 24.12 20.47
C LEU A 454 -7.44 25.16 20.91
N CYS A 455 -6.17 24.96 20.60
CA CYS A 455 -5.09 25.91 20.83
C CYS A 455 -5.28 27.20 19.99
N GLU A 456 -5.63 27.06 18.70
CA GLU A 456 -5.95 28.21 17.84
C GLU A 456 -7.11 29.07 18.42
N LYS A 457 -8.06 28.42 19.09
CA LYS A 457 -9.19 29.09 19.75
C LYS A 457 -8.89 29.52 21.18
N GLN A 458 -7.65 29.41 21.63
CA GLN A 458 -7.20 29.75 22.97
C GLN A 458 -7.93 28.98 24.09
N ASN A 459 -8.53 27.82 23.75
CA ASN A 459 -9.23 26.98 24.73
C ASN A 459 -8.24 25.99 25.40
N TRP A 460 -7.24 26.54 26.04
CA TRP A 460 -6.10 25.84 26.63
C TRP A 460 -6.46 24.74 27.61
N ARG A 461 -7.54 24.96 28.40
CA ARG A 461 -7.97 23.99 29.41
C ARG A 461 -8.45 22.69 28.78
N GLN A 462 -9.27 22.81 27.73
CA GLN A 462 -9.76 21.62 27.00
C GLN A 462 -8.64 20.97 26.17
N ALA A 463 -7.80 21.76 25.53
CA ALA A 463 -6.63 21.26 24.81
C ALA A 463 -5.72 20.41 25.72
N CYS A 464 -5.46 20.86 26.95
CA CYS A 464 -4.73 20.09 27.97
C CYS A 464 -5.46 18.79 28.35
N GLY A 465 -6.78 18.82 28.49
CA GLY A 465 -7.57 17.62 28.80
C GLY A 465 -7.38 16.53 27.75
N TYR A 466 -7.54 16.89 26.47
CA TYR A 466 -7.33 15.94 25.37
C TYR A 466 -5.85 15.53 25.19
N PHE A 467 -4.92 16.41 25.53
CA PHE A 467 -3.51 16.07 25.51
C PHE A 467 -3.15 15.00 26.57
N VAL A 468 -3.72 15.12 27.77
CA VAL A 468 -3.58 14.12 28.84
C VAL A 468 -4.26 12.81 28.42
N GLU A 469 -5.48 12.88 27.92
CA GLU A 469 -6.23 11.71 27.43
C GLU A 469 -5.44 10.96 26.31
N MET A 470 -4.77 11.69 25.42
CA MET A 470 -3.91 11.12 24.38
C MET A 470 -2.78 10.28 24.99
N ILE A 471 -2.11 10.80 26.02
CA ILE A 471 -1.03 10.11 26.73
C ILE A 471 -1.56 8.88 27.47
N GLU A 472 -2.69 9.00 28.15
CA GLU A 472 -3.32 7.90 28.90
C GLU A 472 -3.75 6.74 27.97
N ASN A 473 -4.07 7.04 26.72
CA ASN A 473 -4.35 6.03 25.70
C ASN A 473 -3.08 5.50 24.99
N GLY A 474 -1.88 5.82 25.48
CA GLY A 474 -0.61 5.29 25.01
C GLY A 474 -0.04 5.96 23.75
N PHE A 475 -0.59 7.10 23.32
CA PHE A 475 -0.07 7.84 22.17
C PHE A 475 1.04 8.79 22.59
N LEU A 476 2.17 8.75 21.91
CA LEU A 476 3.28 9.69 22.14
C LEU A 476 3.01 11.02 21.41
N PRO A 477 2.96 12.15 22.15
CA PRO A 477 2.70 13.45 21.56
C PRO A 477 3.81 13.89 20.59
N GLN A 478 3.41 14.53 19.49
CA GLN A 478 4.36 15.18 18.60
C GLN A 478 4.97 16.42 19.25
N LYS A 479 6.27 16.66 19.04
CA LYS A 479 6.98 17.82 19.59
C LYS A 479 6.28 19.16 19.26
N VAL A 480 5.82 19.31 18.03
CA VAL A 480 5.14 20.54 17.56
C VAL A 480 3.84 20.80 18.33
N THR A 481 3.02 19.77 18.54
CA THR A 481 1.76 19.89 19.31
C THR A 481 2.02 20.28 20.75
N PHE A 482 3.02 19.67 21.38
CA PHE A 482 3.45 20.03 22.72
C PHE A 482 3.94 21.49 22.80
N GLU A 483 4.81 21.91 21.87
CA GLU A 483 5.33 23.28 21.83
C GLU A 483 4.23 24.33 21.69
N THR A 484 3.23 24.07 20.82
CA THR A 484 2.08 24.96 20.62
C THR A 484 1.28 25.10 21.91
N LEU A 485 0.96 23.99 22.55
CA LEU A 485 0.21 23.98 23.80
C LEU A 485 1.00 24.66 24.93
N TYR A 486 2.29 24.34 25.06
CA TYR A 486 3.18 24.93 26.06
C TYR A 486 3.26 26.46 25.93
N LYS A 487 3.58 26.96 24.73
CA LYS A 487 3.67 28.40 24.47
C LYS A 487 2.37 29.12 24.81
N GLY A 488 1.24 28.56 24.43
CA GLY A 488 -0.08 29.12 24.72
C GLY A 488 -0.40 29.15 26.21
N LEU A 489 -0.08 28.11 26.96
CA LEU A 489 -0.29 28.06 28.41
C LEU A 489 0.56 29.11 29.17
N ILE A 490 1.81 29.32 28.72
CA ILE A 490 2.69 30.33 29.33
C ILE A 490 2.22 31.74 29.00
N GLN A 491 1.86 32.01 27.73
CA GLN A 491 1.36 33.31 27.29
C GLN A 491 0.05 33.72 27.97
N SER A 492 -0.79 32.72 28.26
CA SER A 492 -2.08 32.92 28.93
C SER A 492 -2.02 32.86 30.48
N ASP A 493 -0.80 32.84 31.05
CA ASP A 493 -0.53 32.74 32.50
C ASP A 493 -1.22 31.54 33.18
N MET A 494 -1.45 30.45 32.48
CA MET A 494 -2.10 29.24 32.99
C MET A 494 -1.12 28.30 33.71
N LEU A 495 -0.31 28.83 34.62
CA LEU A 495 0.77 28.11 35.30
C LEU A 495 0.29 26.91 36.14
N ARG A 496 -0.92 26.94 36.70
CA ARG A 496 -1.49 25.81 37.45
C ARG A 496 -1.77 24.63 36.53
N THR A 497 -2.32 24.89 35.33
CA THR A 497 -2.61 23.86 34.31
C THR A 497 -1.30 23.29 33.79
N TRP A 498 -0.30 24.13 33.52
CA TRP A 498 1.02 23.70 33.12
C TRP A 498 1.69 22.76 34.14
N ARG A 499 1.64 23.10 35.44
CA ARG A 499 2.22 22.25 36.49
C ARG A 499 1.58 20.87 36.54
N ARG A 500 0.25 20.78 36.35
CA ARG A 500 -0.46 19.49 36.29
C ARG A 500 -0.04 18.67 35.08
N LEU A 501 0.05 19.31 33.91
CA LEU A 501 0.50 18.65 32.68
C LEU A 501 1.94 18.16 32.81
N LYS A 502 2.83 18.98 33.35
CA LYS A 502 4.23 18.60 33.59
C LYS A 502 4.33 17.40 34.51
N LYS A 503 3.59 17.39 35.63
CA LYS A 503 3.56 16.25 36.54
C LYS A 503 3.15 14.96 35.82
N LYS A 504 2.14 15.00 34.94
CA LYS A 504 1.71 13.84 34.15
C LYS A 504 2.76 13.38 33.16
N LEU A 505 3.45 14.30 32.49
CA LEU A 505 4.56 13.98 31.60
C LEU A 505 5.72 13.30 32.32
N ASP A 506 6.04 13.80 33.52
CA ASP A 506 7.10 13.23 34.38
C ASP A 506 6.73 11.82 34.86
N GLU A 507 5.45 11.59 35.22
CA GLU A 507 4.90 10.28 35.60
C GLU A 507 5.04 9.24 34.46
N GLU A 508 4.78 9.65 33.22
CA GLU A 508 4.85 8.79 32.03
C GLU A 508 6.26 8.75 31.40
N SER A 509 7.26 9.34 32.05
CA SER A 509 8.66 9.43 31.56
C SER A 509 8.80 10.03 30.16
N ILE A 510 7.89 10.90 29.76
CA ILE A 510 7.91 11.57 28.45
C ILE A 510 8.76 12.84 28.54
N THR A 511 9.88 12.88 27.83
CA THR A 511 10.80 14.02 27.81
C THR A 511 10.82 14.67 26.43
N PHE A 512 10.55 15.97 26.38
CA PHE A 512 10.71 16.81 25.18
C PHE A 512 11.97 17.67 25.37
N GLY A 513 13.11 17.27 24.82
CA GLY A 513 14.37 17.99 24.74
C GLY A 513 14.78 18.93 25.89
N SER A 514 16.06 19.07 26.15
CA SER A 514 16.61 19.87 27.26
C SER A 514 16.27 21.38 27.20
N GLU A 515 15.80 21.88 26.08
CA GLU A 515 15.43 23.28 25.90
C GLU A 515 14.21 23.69 26.74
N PHE A 516 13.29 22.74 27.01
CA PHE A 516 12.09 22.97 27.82
C PHE A 516 12.32 22.81 29.32
N GLN A 517 13.44 22.24 29.72
CA GLN A 517 13.83 22.15 31.14
C GLN A 517 14.33 23.49 31.70
N LYS A 518 14.75 24.43 30.86
CA LYS A 518 15.36 25.71 31.29
C LYS A 518 14.37 26.78 31.76
N TYR A 519 13.08 26.62 31.54
CA TYR A 519 12.08 27.53 32.10
C TYR A 519 11.68 27.13 33.51
N HIS A 520 12.65 27.04 34.42
CA HIS A 520 12.39 27.08 35.85
C HIS A 520 11.79 28.45 36.15
N LEU A 521 10.53 28.45 36.54
CA LEU A 521 9.83 29.61 37.09
C LEU A 521 10.73 30.25 38.15
N LYS A 522 11.20 31.47 37.92
CA LYS A 522 11.70 32.30 39.02
C LYS A 522 10.62 32.35 40.07
N PRO A 523 10.93 32.05 41.34
CA PRO A 523 9.92 32.22 42.40
C PRO A 523 9.52 33.67 42.41
N TYR A 524 8.22 33.92 42.29
CA TYR A 524 7.65 35.24 42.52
C TYR A 524 8.01 35.63 43.96
N ARG A 525 8.93 36.58 44.13
CA ARG A 525 9.09 37.28 45.40
C ARG A 525 7.83 38.14 45.59
N ARG A 526 7.12 37.93 46.73
CA ARG A 526 6.06 38.76 47.23
C ARG A 526 6.56 40.16 47.52
#